data_7ae66b67a0b991eb2010fe00132235f7
#
_entry.id   7ae66b67a0b991eb2010fe00132235f7
#
_cell.length_a   1.000
_cell.length_b   1.000
_cell.length_c   1.000
_cell.angle_alpha   90.00
_cell.angle_beta   90.00
_cell.angle_gamma   90.00
#
_symmetry.space_group_name_H-M   'P 1'
#
loop_
_entity.id
_entity.type
_entity.pdbx_description
1 polymer ?
#
loop_
_entity_poly.entity_id
_entity_poly.type
_entity_poly.pdbx_seq_one_letter_code
_entity_poly.pdbx_strand_id
1 'polypeptide(L)'
;MRGLSASAAILLALTSYSLVLADEPKPLVVCSTTQVADFARQVVGDRMEVRSILAAGQDPHVYEIKPNDAALVSRALLCFDNGWHLEGADWMRKLAENAKKPITSCVTGATPLEIPGGAAHDPHAWFSPANAAVYVRNIRDAVSEQDPKHRDEYHARAQLYLDQLRTLDGWIRRQLNVIPVEKRILVTSHDAFNYFCRDYQFKAATPVGWSTGSEVGGGVTPERRSETVNSIRQFGVRSIFVETSVSPQLIRQIADEAGVSIGGELYSDSMGPAGSAGETYFGMMRENVLTIASGLR
;
A
#
# COMPACT_ATOMS: atom_id res chain seq x y z
N MET A 1 -87.12 -33.12 -15.82
CA MET A 1 -86.08 -33.43 -14.83
C MET A 1 -84.77 -33.02 -15.46
N ARG A 2 -84.17 -31.93 -14.99
CA ARG A 2 -82.93 -31.37 -15.54
C ARG A 2 -81.75 -31.75 -14.67
N GLY A 3 -80.77 -32.52 -15.19
CA GLY A 3 -79.54 -32.86 -14.48
C GLY A 3 -78.52 -31.68 -14.60
N LEU A 4 -78.03 -31.21 -13.50
CA LEU A 4 -76.93 -30.25 -13.41
C LEU A 4 -75.61 -31.05 -13.37
N SER A 5 -74.76 -30.84 -14.36
CA SER A 5 -73.36 -31.31 -14.33
C SER A 5 -72.50 -30.22 -13.69
N ALA A 6 -71.84 -30.54 -12.59
CA ALA A 6 -70.87 -29.70 -11.91
C ALA A 6 -69.47 -30.04 -12.45
N SER A 7 -68.84 -29.11 -13.19
CA SER A 7 -67.46 -29.21 -13.64
C SER A 7 -66.55 -28.63 -12.52
N ALA A 8 -65.72 -29.45 -11.90
CA ALA A 8 -64.70 -29.05 -10.96
C ALA A 8 -63.46 -28.61 -11.74
N ALA A 9 -63.12 -27.32 -11.65
CA ALA A 9 -61.86 -26.79 -12.13
C ALA A 9 -60.77 -26.97 -11.09
N ILE A 10 -59.78 -27.77 -11.37
CA ILE A 10 -58.57 -27.97 -10.55
C ILE A 10 -57.59 -26.84 -10.90
N LEU A 11 -57.40 -25.87 -9.97
CA LEU A 11 -56.41 -24.81 -10.08
C LEU A 11 -55.06 -25.41 -9.61
N LEU A 12 -54.14 -25.66 -10.56
CA LEU A 12 -52.76 -26.06 -10.24
C LEU A 12 -51.98 -24.77 -9.89
N ALA A 13 -51.70 -24.52 -8.62
CA ALA A 13 -50.81 -23.47 -8.15
C ALA A 13 -49.36 -23.90 -8.36
N LEU A 14 -48.71 -23.41 -9.42
CA LEU A 14 -47.29 -23.50 -9.64
C LEU A 14 -46.57 -22.56 -8.64
N THR A 15 -46.11 -23.09 -7.54
CA THR A 15 -45.18 -22.41 -6.63
C THR A 15 -43.80 -22.44 -7.24
N SER A 16 -43.38 -21.32 -7.84
CA SER A 16 -42.00 -21.11 -8.30
C SER A 16 -41.09 -21.01 -7.08
N TYR A 17 -40.42 -22.08 -6.72
CA TYR A 17 -39.30 -22.03 -5.78
C TYR A 17 -38.12 -21.35 -6.51
N SER A 18 -37.88 -20.05 -6.23
CA SER A 18 -36.60 -19.44 -6.55
C SER A 18 -35.55 -20.08 -5.65
N LEU A 19 -34.73 -20.97 -6.21
CA LEU A 19 -33.49 -21.40 -5.58
C LEU A 19 -32.60 -20.14 -5.46
N VAL A 20 -32.55 -19.58 -4.26
CA VAL A 20 -31.46 -18.68 -3.89
C VAL A 20 -30.22 -19.56 -3.84
N LEU A 21 -29.46 -19.58 -4.94
CA LEU A 21 -28.11 -20.13 -4.93
C LEU A 21 -27.34 -19.32 -3.90
N ALA A 22 -26.99 -19.93 -2.78
CA ALA A 22 -26.04 -19.34 -1.85
C ALA A 22 -24.77 -19.06 -2.66
N ASP A 23 -24.36 -17.78 -2.70
CA ASP A 23 -23.13 -17.38 -3.37
C ASP A 23 -21.98 -18.17 -2.73
N GLU A 24 -21.24 -18.94 -3.53
CA GLU A 24 -20.09 -19.67 -3.03
C GLU A 24 -19.10 -18.70 -2.41
N PRO A 25 -18.46 -19.03 -1.28
CA PRO A 25 -17.53 -18.13 -0.64
C PRO A 25 -16.39 -17.80 -1.62
N LYS A 26 -16.16 -16.51 -1.84
CA LYS A 26 -15.12 -16.03 -2.75
C LYS A 26 -13.74 -16.54 -2.28
N PRO A 27 -12.85 -16.91 -3.20
CA PRO A 27 -11.48 -17.23 -2.86
C PRO A 27 -10.82 -16.06 -2.14
N LEU A 28 -10.03 -16.36 -1.10
CA LEU A 28 -9.40 -15.35 -0.25
C LEU A 28 -7.96 -15.08 -0.68
N VAL A 29 -7.63 -13.81 -0.90
CA VAL A 29 -6.27 -13.30 -1.10
C VAL A 29 -5.86 -12.56 0.18
N VAL A 30 -4.68 -12.88 0.72
CA VAL A 30 -4.15 -12.24 1.92
C VAL A 30 -2.87 -11.49 1.58
N CYS A 31 -2.84 -10.21 1.89
CA CYS A 31 -1.73 -9.30 1.63
C CYS A 31 -1.08 -8.85 2.93
N SER A 32 0.21 -8.58 2.91
CA SER A 32 0.95 -8.06 4.07
C SER A 32 0.47 -6.66 4.45
N THR A 33 0.47 -5.73 3.49
CA THR A 33 0.24 -4.30 3.71
C THR A 33 -1.03 -3.79 3.04
N THR A 34 -1.48 -2.62 3.44
CA THR A 34 -2.66 -1.97 2.90
C THR A 34 -2.50 -1.59 1.42
N GLN A 35 -1.29 -1.17 1.00
CA GLN A 35 -0.97 -0.81 -0.39
C GLN A 35 -1.06 -2.03 -1.30
N VAL A 36 -0.42 -3.15 -0.91
CA VAL A 36 -0.48 -4.41 -1.64
C VAL A 36 -1.91 -4.92 -1.74
N ALA A 37 -2.68 -4.78 -0.64
CA ALA A 37 -4.10 -5.16 -0.64
C ALA A 37 -4.95 -4.29 -1.57
N ASP A 38 -4.66 -2.99 -1.67
CA ASP A 38 -5.37 -2.11 -2.62
C ASP A 38 -5.07 -2.51 -4.07
N PHE A 39 -3.81 -2.70 -4.43
CA PHE A 39 -3.43 -3.19 -5.76
C PHE A 39 -4.11 -4.52 -6.10
N ALA A 40 -4.18 -5.46 -5.13
CA ALA A 40 -4.86 -6.72 -5.32
C ALA A 40 -6.36 -6.51 -5.58
N ARG A 41 -7.05 -5.65 -4.81
CA ARG A 41 -8.48 -5.33 -5.02
C ARG A 41 -8.73 -4.76 -6.41
N GLN A 42 -7.86 -3.88 -6.90
CA GLN A 42 -7.99 -3.29 -8.25
C GLN A 42 -7.92 -4.36 -9.35
N VAL A 43 -7.09 -5.38 -9.16
CA VAL A 43 -6.92 -6.46 -10.13
C VAL A 43 -8.03 -7.50 -10.04
N VAL A 44 -8.33 -8.00 -8.83
CA VAL A 44 -9.28 -9.12 -8.68
C VAL A 44 -10.74 -8.68 -8.73
N GLY A 45 -11.04 -7.41 -8.43
CA GLY A 45 -12.40 -6.89 -8.35
C GLY A 45 -13.25 -7.71 -7.39
N ASP A 46 -14.44 -8.08 -7.84
CA ASP A 46 -15.41 -8.85 -7.04
C ASP A 46 -15.19 -10.37 -7.10
N ARG A 47 -14.19 -10.86 -7.84
CA ARG A 47 -13.92 -12.30 -8.00
C ARG A 47 -13.35 -12.95 -6.76
N MET A 48 -12.57 -12.19 -5.99
CA MET A 48 -11.90 -12.68 -4.78
C MET A 48 -12.11 -11.71 -3.63
N GLU A 49 -12.11 -12.23 -2.41
CA GLU A 49 -12.02 -11.43 -1.19
C GLU A 49 -10.54 -11.07 -0.95
N VAL A 50 -10.26 -9.79 -0.64
CA VAL A 50 -8.89 -9.34 -0.34
C VAL A 50 -8.82 -8.81 1.08
N ARG A 51 -7.91 -9.36 1.86
CA ARG A 51 -7.61 -8.96 3.24
C ARG A 51 -6.16 -8.52 3.38
N SER A 52 -5.93 -7.45 4.13
CA SER A 52 -4.61 -7.07 4.60
C SER A 52 -4.39 -7.60 6.01
N ILE A 53 -3.16 -8.06 6.31
CA ILE A 53 -2.74 -8.37 7.69
C ILE A 53 -2.65 -7.07 8.47
N LEU A 54 -1.91 -6.10 7.93
CA LEU A 54 -1.78 -4.79 8.56
C LEU A 54 -3.02 -3.93 8.35
N ALA A 55 -3.41 -3.23 9.41
CA ALA A 55 -4.38 -2.17 9.36
C ALA A 55 -3.71 -0.81 9.07
N ALA A 56 -4.52 0.21 8.76
CA ALA A 56 -4.06 1.58 8.63
C ALA A 56 -3.31 2.04 9.90
N GLY A 57 -2.19 2.74 9.73
CA GLY A 57 -1.34 3.26 10.79
C GLY A 57 -0.40 2.24 11.42
N GLN A 58 -0.37 0.98 10.96
CA GLN A 58 0.57 -0.02 11.44
C GLN A 58 1.85 -0.03 10.61
N ASP A 59 2.96 -0.28 11.28
CA ASP A 59 4.30 -0.31 10.73
C ASP A 59 4.70 -1.76 10.37
N PRO A 60 4.98 -2.08 9.09
CA PRO A 60 5.37 -3.41 8.64
C PRO A 60 6.74 -3.87 9.14
N HIS A 61 7.67 -2.94 9.39
CA HIS A 61 9.04 -3.26 9.76
C HIS A 61 9.15 -3.94 11.13
N VAL A 62 8.26 -3.55 12.05
CA VAL A 62 8.27 -4.00 13.45
C VAL A 62 7.01 -4.77 13.85
N TYR A 63 6.22 -5.18 12.86
CA TYR A 63 4.98 -5.90 13.14
C TYR A 63 5.23 -7.27 13.76
N GLU A 64 4.51 -7.55 14.84
CA GLU A 64 4.50 -8.85 15.52
C GLU A 64 3.27 -9.66 15.09
N ILE A 65 3.51 -10.88 14.59
CA ILE A 65 2.47 -11.81 14.13
C ILE A 65 1.54 -12.18 15.29
N LYS A 66 0.24 -12.18 15.02
CA LYS A 66 -0.82 -12.59 15.95
C LYS A 66 -1.42 -13.94 15.54
N PRO A 67 -1.98 -14.72 16.47
CA PRO A 67 -2.63 -16.01 16.15
C PRO A 67 -3.71 -15.90 15.05
N ASN A 68 -4.46 -14.78 15.03
CA ASN A 68 -5.48 -14.53 14.02
C ASN A 68 -4.90 -14.37 12.60
N ASP A 69 -3.66 -13.90 12.46
CA ASP A 69 -3.01 -13.74 11.17
C ASP A 69 -2.71 -15.11 10.56
N ALA A 70 -2.20 -16.05 11.38
CA ALA A 70 -1.98 -17.42 10.96
C ALA A 70 -3.30 -18.11 10.56
N ALA A 71 -4.39 -17.89 11.32
CA ALA A 71 -5.72 -18.41 10.99
C ALA A 71 -6.26 -17.81 9.68
N LEU A 72 -6.01 -16.52 9.42
CA LEU A 72 -6.39 -15.86 8.17
C LEU A 72 -5.62 -16.43 6.98
N VAL A 73 -4.28 -16.49 7.07
CA VAL A 73 -3.39 -16.99 6.03
C VAL A 73 -3.68 -18.47 5.71
N SER A 74 -4.03 -19.31 6.71
CA SER A 74 -4.36 -20.70 6.48
C SER A 74 -5.55 -20.95 5.53
N ARG A 75 -6.45 -19.96 5.40
CA ARG A 75 -7.61 -19.98 4.50
C ARG A 75 -7.34 -19.35 3.14
N ALA A 76 -6.19 -18.71 2.96
CA ALA A 76 -5.88 -18.02 1.73
C ALA A 76 -5.75 -18.99 0.55
N LEU A 77 -6.20 -18.56 -0.62
CA LEU A 77 -5.85 -19.15 -1.91
C LEU A 77 -4.40 -18.77 -2.27
N LEU A 78 -4.05 -17.50 -2.07
CA LEU A 78 -2.79 -16.89 -2.46
C LEU A 78 -2.44 -15.76 -1.48
N CYS A 79 -1.15 -15.58 -1.23
CA CYS A 79 -0.59 -14.52 -0.41
C CYS A 79 0.28 -13.58 -1.22
N PHE A 80 0.35 -12.31 -0.79
CA PHE A 80 1.24 -11.29 -1.33
C PHE A 80 2.00 -10.60 -0.20
N ASP A 81 3.32 -10.46 -0.38
CA ASP A 81 4.14 -9.55 0.40
C ASP A 81 4.66 -8.39 -0.48
N ASN A 82 5.16 -7.33 0.15
CA ASN A 82 5.87 -6.29 -0.58
C ASN A 82 7.19 -6.86 -1.13
N GLY A 83 7.98 -7.47 -0.26
CA GLY A 83 9.33 -7.92 -0.53
C GLY A 83 10.39 -6.89 -0.11
N TRP A 84 11.66 -7.19 -0.43
CA TRP A 84 12.84 -6.38 -0.07
C TRP A 84 12.90 -6.05 1.44
N HIS A 85 12.52 -7.02 2.29
CA HIS A 85 12.54 -6.91 3.76
C HIS A 85 11.66 -5.80 4.36
N LEU A 86 10.65 -5.29 3.64
CA LEU A 86 9.67 -4.38 4.24
C LEU A 86 9.00 -5.02 5.46
N GLU A 87 8.65 -6.30 5.33
CA GLU A 87 8.00 -7.10 6.36
C GLU A 87 9.01 -7.55 7.44
N GLY A 88 9.96 -6.75 7.82
CA GLY A 88 10.97 -7.05 8.86
C GLY A 88 11.35 -8.54 8.83
N ALA A 89 11.84 -9.18 9.73
CA ALA A 89 12.20 -10.62 9.75
C ALA A 89 11.39 -11.58 8.82
N ASP A 90 10.92 -11.12 7.63
CA ASP A 90 10.12 -11.84 6.61
C ASP A 90 8.83 -12.46 7.18
N TRP A 91 8.15 -11.76 8.08
CA TRP A 91 7.03 -12.32 8.83
C TRP A 91 5.87 -12.81 7.93
N MET A 92 5.54 -12.13 6.83
CA MET A 92 4.47 -12.56 5.93
C MET A 92 4.84 -13.83 5.19
N ARG A 93 6.07 -13.95 4.71
CA ARG A 93 6.60 -15.14 4.05
C ARG A 93 6.58 -16.35 4.97
N LYS A 94 7.04 -16.19 6.22
CA LYS A 94 6.98 -17.25 7.24
C LYS A 94 5.55 -17.72 7.52
N LEU A 95 4.58 -16.80 7.59
CA LEU A 95 3.16 -17.16 7.75
C LEU A 95 2.66 -18.00 6.58
N ALA A 96 2.95 -17.60 5.33
CA ALA A 96 2.51 -18.31 4.13
C ALA A 96 3.16 -19.70 4.04
N GLU A 97 4.46 -19.81 4.26
CA GLU A 97 5.22 -21.05 4.24
C GLU A 97 4.71 -22.06 5.31
N ASN A 98 4.50 -21.59 6.54
CA ASN A 98 3.95 -22.40 7.62
C ASN A 98 2.54 -22.92 7.29
N ALA A 99 1.74 -22.12 6.60
CA ALA A 99 0.41 -22.50 6.13
C ALA A 99 0.42 -23.27 4.79
N LYS A 100 1.60 -23.46 4.18
CA LYS A 100 1.79 -24.09 2.84
C LYS A 100 0.97 -23.38 1.76
N LYS A 101 0.96 -22.05 1.79
CA LYS A 101 0.26 -21.21 0.82
C LYS A 101 1.24 -20.59 -0.18
N PRO A 102 0.84 -20.49 -1.47
CA PRO A 102 1.65 -19.75 -2.43
C PRO A 102 1.76 -18.29 -2.01
N ILE A 103 2.94 -17.71 -2.20
CA ILE A 103 3.21 -16.30 -1.91
C ILE A 103 4.04 -15.68 -3.03
N THR A 104 3.67 -14.46 -3.41
CA THR A 104 4.37 -13.67 -4.43
C THR A 104 4.82 -12.34 -3.85
N SER A 105 6.12 -12.03 -4.00
CA SER A 105 6.65 -10.69 -3.68
C SER A 105 6.31 -9.71 -4.78
N CYS A 106 5.51 -8.70 -4.45
CA CYS A 106 4.98 -7.75 -5.42
C CYS A 106 6.05 -6.86 -6.06
N VAL A 107 7.14 -6.58 -5.33
CA VAL A 107 8.24 -5.71 -5.80
C VAL A 107 9.18 -6.37 -6.81
N THR A 108 9.07 -7.68 -7.04
CA THR A 108 9.96 -8.44 -7.93
C THR A 108 10.01 -7.81 -9.34
N GLY A 109 11.21 -7.42 -9.77
CA GLY A 109 11.43 -6.76 -11.06
C GLY A 109 11.15 -5.24 -11.08
N ALA A 110 10.85 -4.63 -9.94
CA ALA A 110 10.84 -3.17 -9.82
C ALA A 110 12.27 -2.60 -9.92
N THR A 111 12.40 -1.33 -10.31
CA THR A 111 13.69 -0.64 -10.35
C THR A 111 14.13 -0.28 -8.94
N PRO A 112 15.18 -0.89 -8.39
CA PRO A 112 15.56 -0.68 -7.00
C PRO A 112 16.26 0.67 -6.78
N LEU A 113 16.25 1.10 -5.52
CA LEU A 113 17.23 2.02 -4.94
C LEU A 113 18.05 1.23 -3.94
N GLU A 114 19.37 1.36 -4.07
CA GLU A 114 20.32 0.70 -3.17
C GLU A 114 20.39 1.47 -1.85
N ILE A 115 20.38 0.75 -0.76
CA ILE A 115 20.66 1.31 0.56
C ILE A 115 22.16 1.55 0.69
N PRO A 116 22.61 2.68 1.26
CA PRO A 116 24.01 2.93 1.50
C PRO A 116 24.69 1.76 2.23
N GLY A 117 25.77 1.22 1.64
CA GLY A 117 26.45 0.01 2.12
C GLY A 117 26.13 -1.26 1.31
N GLY A 118 25.20 -1.22 0.35
CA GLY A 118 24.97 -2.28 -0.63
C GLY A 118 24.38 -3.59 -0.09
N ALA A 119 23.87 -3.58 1.15
CA ALA A 119 23.38 -4.80 1.80
C ALA A 119 21.91 -5.16 1.43
N ALA A 120 21.13 -4.21 0.95
CA ALA A 120 19.70 -4.38 0.64
C ALA A 120 19.20 -3.29 -0.32
N HIS A 121 17.99 -3.50 -0.84
CA HIS A 121 17.24 -2.49 -1.58
C HIS A 121 16.27 -1.75 -0.66
N ASP A 122 16.03 -0.47 -0.93
CA ASP A 122 14.97 0.29 -0.28
C ASP A 122 13.60 -0.34 -0.62
N PRO A 123 12.82 -0.78 0.38
CA PRO A 123 11.59 -1.53 0.14
C PRO A 123 10.40 -0.68 -0.27
N HIS A 124 10.46 0.67 -0.14
CA HIS A 124 9.33 1.58 -0.30
C HIS A 124 9.04 1.92 -1.78
N ALA A 125 9.16 0.92 -2.65
CA ALA A 125 9.11 1.10 -4.10
C ALA A 125 7.75 1.59 -4.62
N TRP A 126 6.66 1.42 -3.88
CA TRP A 126 5.32 1.90 -4.25
C TRP A 126 5.23 3.43 -4.37
N PHE A 127 6.14 4.19 -3.77
CA PHE A 127 6.18 5.65 -3.93
C PHE A 127 6.59 6.11 -5.33
N SER A 128 7.03 5.19 -6.19
CA SER A 128 7.16 5.39 -7.63
C SER A 128 5.95 4.76 -8.34
N PRO A 129 5.09 5.53 -9.04
CA PRO A 129 4.00 4.96 -9.83
C PRO A 129 4.48 3.97 -10.91
N ALA A 130 5.71 4.13 -11.42
CA ALA A 130 6.33 3.20 -12.35
C ALA A 130 6.62 1.83 -11.69
N ASN A 131 7.10 1.83 -10.45
CA ASN A 131 7.29 0.61 -9.67
C ASN A 131 5.94 0.02 -9.21
N ALA A 132 4.97 0.85 -8.78
CA ALA A 132 3.61 0.39 -8.46
C ALA A 132 2.97 -0.38 -9.63
N ALA A 133 3.28 0.02 -10.88
CA ALA A 133 2.86 -0.72 -12.07
C ALA A 133 3.49 -2.13 -12.16
N VAL A 134 4.67 -2.36 -11.55
CA VAL A 134 5.28 -3.70 -11.45
C VAL A 134 4.48 -4.55 -10.47
N TYR A 135 4.12 -4.00 -9.29
CA TYR A 135 3.27 -4.68 -8.31
C TYR A 135 1.96 -5.18 -8.95
N VAL A 136 1.28 -4.29 -9.68
CA VAL A 136 0.02 -4.63 -10.36
C VAL A 136 0.19 -5.77 -11.35
N ARG A 137 1.29 -5.79 -12.12
CA ARG A 137 1.57 -6.89 -13.06
C ARG A 137 1.85 -8.20 -12.34
N ASN A 138 2.66 -8.18 -11.28
CA ASN A 138 2.96 -9.39 -10.50
C ASN A 138 1.71 -9.98 -9.85
N ILE A 139 0.84 -9.13 -9.29
CA ILE A 139 -0.44 -9.54 -8.73
C ILE A 139 -1.34 -10.14 -9.82
N ARG A 140 -1.48 -9.46 -10.98
CA ARG A 140 -2.26 -9.96 -12.12
C ARG A 140 -1.81 -11.36 -12.55
N ASP A 141 -0.51 -11.55 -12.71
CA ASP A 141 0.04 -12.80 -13.20
C ASP A 141 -0.18 -13.93 -12.18
N ALA A 142 0.06 -13.67 -10.89
CA ALA A 142 -0.16 -14.63 -9.82
C ALA A 142 -1.64 -15.04 -9.65
N VAL A 143 -2.57 -14.07 -9.68
CA VAL A 143 -4.02 -14.41 -9.60
C VAL A 143 -4.50 -15.12 -10.87
N SER A 144 -3.95 -14.80 -12.04
CA SER A 144 -4.29 -15.47 -13.31
C SER A 144 -3.80 -16.91 -13.35
N GLU A 145 -2.72 -17.23 -12.64
CA GLU A 145 -2.22 -18.60 -12.49
C GLU A 145 -3.13 -19.42 -11.57
N GLN A 146 -3.61 -18.83 -10.47
CA GLN A 146 -4.48 -19.49 -9.50
C GLN A 146 -5.94 -19.61 -9.98
N ASP A 147 -6.38 -18.70 -10.84
CA ASP A 147 -7.74 -18.69 -11.41
C ASP A 147 -7.70 -18.39 -12.91
N PRO A 148 -7.25 -19.35 -13.73
CA PRO A 148 -7.08 -19.16 -15.17
C PRO A 148 -8.40 -18.92 -15.91
N LYS A 149 -9.53 -19.27 -15.32
CA LYS A 149 -10.87 -19.08 -15.90
C LYS A 149 -11.21 -17.59 -16.06
N HIS A 150 -10.71 -16.72 -15.15
CA HIS A 150 -11.00 -15.30 -15.15
C HIS A 150 -9.79 -14.44 -15.58
N ARG A 151 -8.78 -15.06 -16.19
CA ARG A 151 -7.53 -14.40 -16.62
C ARG A 151 -7.78 -13.11 -17.39
N ASP A 152 -8.65 -13.15 -18.40
CA ASP A 152 -8.89 -11.99 -19.27
C ASP A 152 -9.47 -10.82 -18.50
N GLU A 153 -10.29 -11.07 -17.50
CA GLU A 153 -10.86 -10.04 -16.62
C GLU A 153 -9.76 -9.40 -15.77
N TYR A 154 -8.87 -10.20 -15.17
CA TYR A 154 -7.74 -9.69 -14.40
C TYR A 154 -6.80 -8.86 -15.24
N HIS A 155 -6.53 -9.30 -16.47
CA HIS A 155 -5.71 -8.55 -17.42
C HIS A 155 -6.35 -7.21 -17.82
N ALA A 156 -7.64 -7.18 -18.09
CA ALA A 156 -8.37 -5.96 -18.43
C ALA A 156 -8.37 -4.96 -17.27
N ARG A 157 -8.66 -5.42 -16.03
CA ARG A 157 -8.63 -4.59 -14.82
C ARG A 157 -7.22 -4.05 -14.54
N ALA A 158 -6.21 -4.91 -14.61
CA ALA A 158 -4.82 -4.50 -14.43
C ALA A 158 -4.42 -3.44 -15.47
N GLN A 159 -4.77 -3.62 -16.74
CA GLN A 159 -4.45 -2.64 -17.78
C GLN A 159 -5.09 -1.28 -17.52
N LEU A 160 -6.35 -1.25 -17.12
CA LEU A 160 -7.03 0.00 -16.74
C LEU A 160 -6.31 0.69 -15.58
N TYR A 161 -5.91 -0.04 -14.55
CA TYR A 161 -5.21 0.53 -13.40
C TYR A 161 -3.80 1.01 -13.75
N LEU A 162 -3.08 0.30 -14.64
CA LEU A 162 -1.79 0.75 -15.18
C LEU A 162 -1.89 2.08 -15.93
N ASP A 163 -2.98 2.31 -16.68
CA ASP A 163 -3.22 3.59 -17.37
C ASP A 163 -3.54 4.71 -16.37
N GLN A 164 -4.28 4.39 -15.31
CA GLN A 164 -4.52 5.31 -14.20
C GLN A 164 -3.22 5.69 -13.47
N LEU A 165 -2.31 4.74 -13.21
CA LEU A 165 -1.00 5.02 -12.59
C LEU A 165 -0.16 6.01 -13.42
N ARG A 166 -0.16 5.88 -14.76
CA ARG A 166 0.51 6.85 -15.64
C ARG A 166 -0.12 8.25 -15.53
N THR A 167 -1.45 8.30 -15.44
CA THR A 167 -2.19 9.56 -15.26
C THR A 167 -1.86 10.20 -13.92
N LEU A 168 -1.74 9.39 -12.86
CA LEU A 168 -1.34 9.83 -11.53
C LEU A 168 0.08 10.44 -11.55
N ASP A 169 1.06 9.77 -12.17
CA ASP A 169 2.42 10.30 -12.29
C ASP A 169 2.43 11.70 -12.96
N GLY A 170 1.73 11.82 -14.08
CA GLY A 170 1.59 13.11 -14.76
C GLY A 170 0.91 14.19 -13.91
N TRP A 171 -0.08 13.81 -13.10
CA TRP A 171 -0.74 14.73 -12.18
C TRP A 171 0.22 15.16 -11.05
N ILE A 172 0.96 14.24 -10.45
CA ILE A 172 1.94 14.52 -9.39
C ILE A 172 2.97 15.54 -9.90
N ARG A 173 3.56 15.32 -11.08
CA ARG A 173 4.54 16.26 -11.67
C ARG A 173 3.96 17.66 -11.80
N ARG A 174 2.70 17.80 -12.28
CA ARG A 174 2.04 19.10 -12.39
C ARG A 174 1.84 19.78 -11.04
N GLN A 175 1.42 19.03 -10.00
CA GLN A 175 1.21 19.60 -8.66
C GLN A 175 2.53 20.08 -8.04
N LEU A 176 3.61 19.35 -8.23
CA LEU A 176 4.91 19.66 -7.65
C LEU A 176 5.67 20.78 -8.40
N ASN A 177 5.25 21.15 -9.62
CA ASN A 177 5.87 22.24 -10.37
C ASN A 177 5.74 23.62 -9.69
N VAL A 178 4.88 23.77 -8.71
CA VAL A 178 4.76 24.99 -7.90
C VAL A 178 5.92 25.18 -6.92
N ILE A 179 6.70 24.12 -6.67
CA ILE A 179 7.85 24.13 -5.78
C ILE A 179 9.12 24.26 -6.65
N PRO A 180 9.91 25.33 -6.53
CA PRO A 180 11.22 25.43 -7.20
C PRO A 180 12.12 24.24 -6.85
N VAL A 181 12.88 23.75 -7.83
CA VAL A 181 13.70 22.53 -7.65
C VAL A 181 14.70 22.65 -6.50
N GLU A 182 15.29 23.83 -6.32
CA GLU A 182 16.22 24.14 -5.23
C GLU A 182 15.58 24.12 -3.83
N LYS A 183 14.24 24.20 -3.76
CA LYS A 183 13.45 24.08 -2.52
C LYS A 183 12.84 22.72 -2.31
N ARG A 184 13.05 21.77 -3.22
CA ARG A 184 12.52 20.41 -3.10
C ARG A 184 13.37 19.59 -2.14
N ILE A 185 13.19 19.84 -0.85
CA ILE A 185 13.81 19.09 0.24
C ILE A 185 12.70 18.54 1.10
N LEU A 186 12.59 17.23 1.14
CA LEU A 186 11.57 16.52 1.90
C LEU A 186 12.21 15.94 3.17
N VAL A 187 11.74 16.41 4.33
CA VAL A 187 12.17 15.91 5.64
C VAL A 187 11.01 15.17 6.27
N THR A 188 11.19 13.87 6.50
CA THR A 188 10.19 12.96 7.06
C THR A 188 10.77 12.15 8.23
N SER A 189 9.98 11.27 8.83
CA SER A 189 10.39 10.52 10.02
C SER A 189 11.44 9.45 9.70
N HIS A 190 11.31 8.74 8.57
CA HIS A 190 12.26 7.74 8.09
C HIS A 190 12.42 7.76 6.56
N ASP A 191 13.32 6.95 6.02
CA ASP A 191 13.68 6.94 4.59
C ASP A 191 12.63 6.26 3.68
N ALA A 192 11.32 6.48 3.90
CA ALA A 192 10.26 5.89 3.08
C ALA A 192 10.10 6.55 1.71
N PHE A 193 10.44 7.83 1.58
CA PHE A 193 10.11 8.63 0.39
C PHE A 193 11.23 8.70 -0.66
N ASN A 194 12.26 7.87 -0.58
CA ASN A 194 13.42 7.97 -1.49
C ASN A 194 13.05 7.77 -2.96
N TYR A 195 12.13 6.85 -3.29
CA TYR A 195 11.63 6.69 -4.66
C TYR A 195 10.86 7.90 -5.15
N PHE A 196 10.02 8.48 -4.29
CA PHE A 196 9.34 9.75 -4.58
C PHE A 196 10.34 10.87 -4.83
N CYS A 197 11.34 10.99 -3.96
CA CYS A 197 12.39 11.99 -4.08
C CYS A 197 13.16 11.85 -5.39
N ARG A 198 13.55 10.63 -5.77
CA ARG A 198 14.20 10.34 -7.05
C ARG A 198 13.34 10.77 -8.23
N ASP A 199 12.06 10.35 -8.26
CA ASP A 199 11.20 10.51 -9.42
C ASP A 199 10.74 11.96 -9.62
N TYR A 200 10.67 12.73 -8.53
CA TYR A 200 10.18 14.12 -8.54
C TYR A 200 11.24 15.16 -8.16
N GLN A 201 12.52 14.78 -8.19
CA GLN A 201 13.66 15.68 -7.98
C GLN A 201 13.68 16.36 -6.62
N PHE A 202 13.33 15.64 -5.57
CA PHE A 202 13.51 16.05 -4.18
C PHE A 202 14.83 15.51 -3.62
N LYS A 203 15.35 16.18 -2.60
CA LYS A 203 16.37 15.65 -1.69
C LYS A 203 15.64 15.14 -0.45
N ALA A 204 15.94 13.91 -0.03
CA ALA A 204 15.46 13.37 1.23
C ALA A 204 16.42 13.72 2.37
N ALA A 205 15.88 14.01 3.56
CA ALA A 205 16.64 14.10 4.80
C ALA A 205 15.79 13.52 5.94
N THR A 206 16.30 12.49 6.62
CA THR A 206 15.55 11.75 7.62
C THR A 206 16.43 11.37 8.81
N PRO A 207 15.89 11.40 10.06
CA PRO A 207 16.63 10.99 11.25
C PRO A 207 16.71 9.48 11.42
N VAL A 208 15.82 8.74 10.74
CA VAL A 208 15.73 7.27 10.78
C VAL A 208 16.07 6.72 9.40
N GLY A 209 16.74 5.56 9.33
CA GLY A 209 17.03 4.89 8.07
C GLY A 209 15.78 4.32 7.39
N TRP A 210 16.02 3.44 6.43
CA TRP A 210 14.96 2.82 5.62
C TRP A 210 14.04 1.86 6.40
N SER A 211 14.48 1.40 7.58
CA SER A 211 13.66 0.59 8.49
C SER A 211 13.53 1.30 9.82
N THR A 212 12.34 1.25 10.41
CA THR A 212 12.06 1.72 11.75
C THR A 212 12.52 0.73 12.82
N GLY A 213 12.83 -0.51 12.43
CA GLY A 213 13.40 -1.54 13.28
C GLY A 213 14.91 -1.38 13.53
N SER A 214 15.48 -2.37 14.20
CA SER A 214 16.93 -2.43 14.53
C SER A 214 17.78 -3.11 13.47
N GLU A 215 17.27 -3.27 12.27
CA GLU A 215 17.97 -3.91 11.15
C GLU A 215 19.12 -3.06 10.61
N VAL A 216 20.00 -3.68 9.81
CA VAL A 216 21.14 -2.97 9.20
C VAL A 216 20.64 -1.77 8.37
N GLY A 217 21.10 -0.57 8.71
CA GLY A 217 20.66 0.68 8.07
C GLY A 217 19.35 1.26 8.60
N GLY A 218 18.68 0.58 9.54
CA GLY A 218 17.50 1.08 10.23
C GLY A 218 17.80 1.81 11.54
N GLY A 219 16.73 2.34 12.15
CA GLY A 219 16.78 2.98 13.46
C GLY A 219 17.38 4.39 13.47
N VAL A 220 17.37 4.99 14.67
CA VAL A 220 17.88 6.35 14.93
C VAL A 220 19.32 6.30 15.40
N THR A 221 20.19 7.11 14.78
CA THR A 221 21.53 7.36 15.31
C THR A 221 21.75 8.84 15.57
N PRO A 222 22.63 9.22 16.53
CA PRO A 222 22.97 10.63 16.80
C PRO A 222 23.48 11.35 15.55
N GLU A 223 24.22 10.66 14.70
CA GLU A 223 24.78 11.17 13.46
C GLU A 223 23.66 11.55 12.47
N ARG A 224 22.74 10.63 12.19
CA ARG A 224 21.58 10.88 11.31
C ARG A 224 20.71 12.03 11.81
N ARG A 225 20.46 12.09 13.11
CA ARG A 225 19.74 13.21 13.72
C ARG A 225 20.44 14.54 13.45
N SER A 226 21.76 14.60 13.72
CA SER A 226 22.56 15.80 13.50
C SER A 226 22.61 16.20 12.04
N GLU A 227 22.78 15.25 11.12
CA GLU A 227 22.75 15.47 9.67
C GLU A 227 21.40 16.02 9.22
N THR A 228 20.30 15.51 9.75
CA THR A 228 18.94 16.00 9.45
C THR A 228 18.78 17.44 9.90
N VAL A 229 19.12 17.78 11.14
CA VAL A 229 19.05 19.16 11.65
C VAL A 229 19.94 20.11 10.85
N ASN A 230 21.16 19.67 10.51
CA ASN A 230 22.09 20.47 9.71
C ASN A 230 21.54 20.68 8.28
N SER A 231 20.95 19.68 7.67
CA SER A 231 20.30 19.78 6.36
C SER A 231 19.14 20.79 6.38
N ILE A 232 18.29 20.72 7.41
CA ILE A 232 17.18 21.67 7.59
C ILE A 232 17.73 23.12 7.62
N ARG A 233 18.76 23.37 8.41
CA ARG A 233 19.36 24.71 8.56
C ARG A 233 20.08 25.17 7.28
N GLN A 234 20.90 24.29 6.70
CA GLN A 234 21.71 24.60 5.50
C GLN A 234 20.85 24.95 4.30
N PHE A 235 19.76 24.22 4.11
CA PHE A 235 18.88 24.41 2.94
C PHE A 235 17.68 25.33 3.21
N GLY A 236 17.57 25.88 4.41
CA GLY A 236 16.50 26.81 4.77
C GLY A 236 15.10 26.15 4.68
N VAL A 237 15.00 24.86 5.02
CA VAL A 237 13.73 24.14 5.07
C VAL A 237 12.82 24.81 6.10
N ARG A 238 11.57 25.09 5.72
CA ARG A 238 10.61 25.76 6.61
C ARG A 238 9.65 24.81 7.30
N SER A 239 9.39 23.67 6.68
CA SER A 239 8.44 22.68 7.17
C SER A 239 8.99 21.28 6.98
N ILE A 240 8.74 20.43 7.98
CA ILE A 240 9.04 18.99 7.95
C ILE A 240 7.75 18.22 8.21
N PHE A 241 7.72 16.93 7.92
CA PHE A 241 6.48 16.16 7.89
C PHE A 241 6.54 14.98 8.88
N VAL A 242 5.45 14.75 9.59
CA VAL A 242 5.23 13.53 10.37
C VAL A 242 4.64 12.44 9.47
N GLU A 243 4.72 11.19 9.91
CA GLU A 243 4.18 10.05 9.19
C GLU A 243 3.14 9.31 10.02
N THR A 244 2.09 8.76 9.35
CA THR A 244 0.95 8.13 10.02
C THR A 244 1.29 6.78 10.66
N SER A 245 2.33 6.08 10.17
CA SER A 245 2.74 4.74 10.64
C SER A 245 3.89 4.77 11.64
N VAL A 246 4.50 5.96 11.89
CA VAL A 246 5.66 6.11 12.77
C VAL A 246 5.35 7.10 13.89
N SER A 247 5.92 6.88 15.08
CA SER A 247 5.75 7.81 16.21
C SER A 247 6.23 9.22 15.83
N PRO A 248 5.39 10.26 15.97
CA PRO A 248 5.74 11.62 15.57
C PRO A 248 6.69 12.32 16.56
N GLN A 249 7.04 11.69 17.69
CA GLN A 249 7.80 12.35 18.76
C GLN A 249 9.16 12.85 18.30
N LEU A 250 9.92 11.99 17.60
CA LEU A 250 11.26 12.34 17.14
C LEU A 250 11.24 13.51 16.14
N ILE A 251 10.36 13.45 15.15
CA ILE A 251 10.28 14.48 14.13
C ILE A 251 9.81 15.83 14.71
N ARG A 252 8.91 15.80 15.70
CA ARG A 252 8.51 17.01 16.45
C ARG A 252 9.66 17.60 17.23
N GLN A 253 10.49 16.80 17.92
CA GLN A 253 11.69 17.27 18.59
C GLN A 253 12.69 17.90 17.62
N ILE A 254 12.85 17.34 16.42
CA ILE A 254 13.70 17.89 15.36
C ILE A 254 13.13 19.24 14.84
N ALA A 255 11.81 19.34 14.70
CA ALA A 255 11.16 20.59 14.33
C ALA A 255 11.46 21.70 15.33
N ASP A 256 11.30 21.41 16.63
CA ASP A 256 11.60 22.36 17.72
C ASP A 256 13.08 22.76 17.75
N GLU A 257 13.99 21.79 17.63
CA GLU A 257 15.44 22.01 17.62
C GLU A 257 15.92 22.83 16.43
N ALA A 258 15.34 22.58 15.26
CA ALA A 258 15.69 23.30 14.02
C ALA A 258 14.96 24.63 13.88
N GLY A 259 13.93 24.90 14.69
CA GLY A 259 13.09 26.10 14.61
C GLY A 259 12.17 26.13 13.39
N VAL A 260 11.65 24.98 12.98
CA VAL A 260 10.77 24.82 11.80
C VAL A 260 9.39 24.28 12.18
N SER A 261 8.42 24.46 11.29
CA SER A 261 7.05 23.98 11.52
C SER A 261 6.83 22.53 11.02
N ILE A 262 5.78 21.88 11.54
CA ILE A 262 5.24 20.67 10.94
C ILE A 262 4.32 21.09 9.78
N GLY A 263 4.70 20.70 8.57
CA GLY A 263 3.98 21.02 7.33
C GLY A 263 2.75 20.18 7.09
N GLY A 264 2.62 19.06 7.82
CA GLY A 264 1.48 18.14 7.75
C GLY A 264 1.87 16.71 8.06
N GLU A 265 0.90 15.81 7.87
CA GLU A 265 1.05 14.38 8.08
C GLU A 265 1.01 13.66 6.72
N LEU A 266 1.89 12.68 6.54
CA LEU A 266 2.00 11.89 5.32
C LEU A 266 1.71 10.42 5.60
N TYR A 267 1.00 9.78 4.70
CA TYR A 267 0.89 8.33 4.65
C TYR A 267 2.20 7.74 4.12
N SER A 268 2.80 6.80 4.84
CA SER A 268 4.03 6.12 4.41
C SER A 268 3.84 4.61 4.25
N ASP A 269 4.08 3.84 5.31
CA ASP A 269 4.05 2.37 5.26
C ASP A 269 2.65 1.78 5.33
N SER A 270 1.66 2.61 5.55
CA SER A 270 0.26 2.24 5.43
C SER A 270 -0.56 3.34 4.75
N MET A 271 -1.64 2.95 4.10
CA MET A 271 -2.67 3.86 3.62
C MET A 271 -3.54 4.34 4.78
N GLY A 272 -4.40 5.32 4.51
CA GLY A 272 -5.37 5.82 5.48
C GLY A 272 -6.46 4.80 5.82
N PRO A 273 -7.16 5.00 6.97
CA PRO A 273 -8.29 4.16 7.33
C PRO A 273 -9.47 4.32 6.35
N ALA A 274 -10.37 3.34 6.36
CA ALA A 274 -11.60 3.39 5.57
C ALA A 274 -12.38 4.69 5.81
N GLY A 275 -12.89 5.31 4.75
CA GLY A 275 -13.59 6.59 4.77
C GLY A 275 -12.67 7.82 4.82
N SER A 276 -11.34 7.66 4.91
CA SER A 276 -10.40 8.75 4.79
C SER A 276 -10.04 9.04 3.32
N ALA A 277 -9.51 10.24 3.05
CA ALA A 277 -9.04 10.58 1.71
C ALA A 277 -7.88 9.69 1.24
N GLY A 278 -7.13 9.10 2.16
CA GLY A 278 -6.00 8.21 1.89
C GLY A 278 -6.33 6.71 1.91
N GLU A 279 -7.60 6.30 1.89
CA GLU A 279 -8.01 4.87 1.97
C GLU A 279 -7.63 4.03 0.76
N THR A 280 -7.27 4.64 -0.37
CA THR A 280 -6.76 3.99 -1.59
C THR A 280 -5.36 4.46 -1.89
N TYR A 281 -4.61 3.70 -2.69
CA TYR A 281 -3.28 4.12 -3.13
C TYR A 281 -3.32 5.48 -3.85
N PHE A 282 -4.30 5.70 -4.72
CA PHE A 282 -4.48 6.99 -5.40
C PHE A 282 -4.77 8.12 -4.41
N GLY A 283 -5.65 7.87 -3.45
CA GLY A 283 -5.98 8.82 -2.39
C GLY A 283 -4.75 9.16 -1.55
N MET A 284 -4.02 8.16 -1.08
CA MET A 284 -2.77 8.29 -0.35
C MET A 284 -1.76 9.17 -1.09
N MET A 285 -1.46 8.86 -2.35
CA MET A 285 -0.51 9.63 -3.15
C MET A 285 -0.97 11.06 -3.39
N ARG A 286 -2.27 11.28 -3.63
CA ARG A 286 -2.82 12.62 -3.81
C ARG A 286 -2.73 13.47 -2.56
N GLU A 287 -3.13 12.93 -1.41
CA GLU A 287 -3.06 13.65 -0.12
C GLU A 287 -1.60 13.99 0.23
N ASN A 288 -0.69 13.04 0.08
CA ASN A 288 0.73 13.27 0.29
C ASN A 288 1.26 14.41 -0.58
N VAL A 289 0.96 14.39 -1.87
CA VAL A 289 1.42 15.41 -2.83
C VAL A 289 0.85 16.79 -2.49
N LEU A 290 -0.43 16.88 -2.15
CA LEU A 290 -1.07 18.15 -1.77
C LEU A 290 -0.50 18.69 -0.46
N THR A 291 -0.27 17.82 0.52
CA THR A 291 0.35 18.17 1.81
C THR A 291 1.78 18.67 1.62
N ILE A 292 2.60 17.97 0.83
CA ILE A 292 3.97 18.39 0.51
C ILE A 292 3.96 19.73 -0.24
N ALA A 293 3.12 19.86 -1.27
CA ALA A 293 3.03 21.10 -2.04
C ALA A 293 2.58 22.29 -1.20
N SER A 294 1.67 22.07 -0.23
CA SER A 294 1.22 23.12 0.69
C SER A 294 2.30 23.52 1.70
N GLY A 295 3.00 22.54 2.28
CA GLY A 295 4.00 22.76 3.32
C GLY A 295 5.32 23.37 2.83
N LEU A 296 5.65 23.26 1.52
CA LEU A 296 6.92 23.72 0.95
C LEU A 296 6.80 24.96 0.05
N ARG A 297 5.64 25.55 -0.08
CA ARG A 297 5.41 26.82 -0.83
C ARG A 297 6.00 28.08 -0.20
#